data_d879640da9a338c95d9c2277fb015084
#
_entry.id   d879640da9a338c95d9c2277fb015084
#
_cell.length_a   1.000
_cell.length_b   1.000
_cell.length_c   1.000
_cell.angle_alpha   90.00
_cell.angle_beta   90.00
_cell.angle_gamma   90.00
#
_symmetry.space_group_name_H-M   'P 1'
#
loop_
_entity.id
_entity.type
_entity.pdbx_description
1 polymer ?
#
loop_
_entity_poly.entity_id
_entity_poly.type
_entity_poly.pdbx_seq_one_letter_code
_entity_poly.pdbx_strand_id
1 'polypeptide(L)'
;MCPLLAVSGVPATDATHAQFMSDDLLALVAEHLHDDVARCAAAAGYRLIPGDARECRRDWLRTRAVVLDPPAVATLAPSSLPRRGGVVLISDTEPASATWRGALDLGAVDSAVLPEDESHLVRILTELRLPASRQAGALAFIPAHGGAGASTLAVASALAAVESGERVLLLDIDELGAGLDLTLGVEAREGLRWQDLSFDEGAVSGASLRNALPRYNDRLALVTGRRDDIRPLARGPVLAAVDAGRAHGDLVIADLPRADTPVVRAVAESAELVVVVTTPTVAGTAAARLLIARLLTACPRVELVIRGPSPGGLRAAQVADAVGVPLIAACRPDPRLAMRLEAGRLRVAPRSPLGRAASAVYSRFTDARVAAS
;
A
#
# COMPACT_ATOMS: atom_id res chain seq x y z
N MET A 1 -61.54 2.91 -16.86
CA MET A 1 -61.51 4.29 -16.37
C MET A 1 -61.04 4.24 -14.92
N CYS A 2 -59.77 4.43 -14.71
CA CYS A 2 -59.20 4.67 -13.39
C CYS A 2 -57.88 5.44 -13.60
N PRO A 3 -57.63 6.53 -12.94
CA PRO A 3 -56.55 7.47 -13.30
C PRO A 3 -55.22 7.09 -12.74
N LEU A 4 -54.21 7.39 -13.53
CA LEU A 4 -52.80 7.46 -13.18
C LEU A 4 -52.55 8.36 -11.96
N LEU A 5 -51.93 7.86 -10.93
CA LEU A 5 -51.26 8.65 -9.92
C LEU A 5 -49.78 8.70 -10.25
N ALA A 6 -49.37 9.88 -10.70
CA ALA A 6 -47.99 10.27 -10.79
C ALA A 6 -47.39 10.35 -9.39
N VAL A 7 -46.35 9.55 -9.12
CA VAL A 7 -45.48 9.73 -7.95
C VAL A 7 -44.29 10.54 -8.41
N SER A 8 -44.30 11.79 -7.97
CA SER A 8 -43.27 12.80 -8.12
C SER A 8 -41.96 12.39 -7.43
N GLY A 9 -40.87 12.61 -8.17
CA GLY A 9 -39.60 13.15 -7.69
C GLY A 9 -38.98 12.53 -6.45
N VAL A 10 -38.08 11.53 -6.69
CA VAL A 10 -36.96 11.30 -5.81
C VAL A 10 -35.92 12.37 -6.21
N PRO A 11 -35.46 13.24 -5.28
CA PRO A 11 -34.39 14.17 -5.60
C PRO A 11 -33.12 13.36 -5.90
N ALA A 12 -32.52 13.67 -7.05
CA ALA A 12 -31.18 13.23 -7.38
C ALA A 12 -30.24 13.67 -6.24
N THR A 13 -29.79 12.74 -5.43
CA THR A 13 -28.75 12.96 -4.45
C THR A 13 -27.48 13.27 -5.23
N ASP A 14 -27.05 14.49 -5.08
CA ASP A 14 -25.82 15.09 -5.57
C ASP A 14 -24.63 14.13 -5.51
N ALA A 15 -24.20 13.68 -6.68
CA ALA A 15 -22.88 13.14 -6.92
C ALA A 15 -21.87 14.29 -7.06
N THR A 16 -21.74 15.11 -6.01
CA THR A 16 -20.80 16.23 -5.99
C THR A 16 -20.09 16.29 -4.66
N HIS A 17 -19.33 15.22 -4.35
CA HIS A 17 -18.32 15.24 -3.29
C HIS A 17 -16.98 14.69 -3.80
N ALA A 18 -16.61 15.00 -5.03
CA ALA A 18 -15.21 15.18 -5.38
C ALA A 18 -14.82 16.54 -4.79
N GLN A 19 -14.57 16.56 -3.50
CA GLN A 19 -14.12 17.73 -2.78
C GLN A 19 -12.71 18.03 -3.30
N PHE A 20 -12.59 19.04 -4.19
CA PHE A 20 -11.33 19.64 -4.61
C PHE A 20 -10.52 19.94 -3.34
N MET A 21 -9.53 19.10 -3.03
CA MET A 21 -8.52 19.43 -2.03
C MET A 21 -7.84 20.68 -2.58
N SER A 22 -8.05 21.81 -1.91
CA SER A 22 -7.41 23.07 -2.28
C SER A 22 -5.88 22.86 -2.23
N ASP A 23 -5.14 23.52 -3.12
CA ASP A 23 -3.67 23.52 -3.06
C ASP A 23 -3.18 24.33 -1.84
N ASP A 24 -3.77 24.06 -0.69
CA ASP A 24 -3.50 24.70 0.57
C ASP A 24 -2.54 23.86 1.42
N LEU A 25 -1.54 24.51 1.99
CA LEU A 25 -0.61 23.95 2.98
C LEU A 25 -0.89 24.61 4.33
N LEU A 26 -1.32 23.82 5.32
CA LEU A 26 -1.47 24.29 6.69
C LEU A 26 -0.09 24.33 7.36
N ALA A 27 0.31 25.50 7.86
CA ALA A 27 1.54 25.68 8.62
C ALA A 27 1.23 25.84 10.11
N LEU A 28 1.65 24.86 10.90
CA LEU A 28 1.60 24.86 12.35
C LEU A 28 3.03 24.90 12.89
N VAL A 29 3.68 26.03 12.66
CA VAL A 29 5.10 26.25 12.94
C VAL A 29 5.32 27.57 13.65
N ALA A 30 6.38 27.67 14.44
CA ALA A 30 6.77 28.89 15.14
C ALA A 30 7.13 30.01 14.15
N GLU A 31 7.01 31.25 14.59
CA GLU A 31 7.15 32.45 13.76
C GLU A 31 8.49 32.51 13.01
N HIS A 32 9.58 32.09 13.63
CA HIS A 32 10.91 32.09 13.03
C HIS A 32 11.08 31.13 11.84
N LEU A 33 10.25 30.09 11.72
CA LEU A 33 10.26 29.15 10.57
C LEU A 33 9.26 29.57 9.46
N HIS A 34 8.45 30.58 9.71
CA HIS A 34 7.35 30.95 8.81
C HIS A 34 7.83 31.39 7.42
N ASP A 35 8.87 32.21 7.37
CA ASP A 35 9.39 32.75 6.10
C ASP A 35 10.02 31.64 5.25
N ASP A 36 10.75 30.71 5.86
CA ASP A 36 11.36 29.58 5.17
C ASP A 36 10.30 28.63 4.62
N VAL A 37 9.28 28.29 5.43
CA VAL A 37 8.15 27.49 5.02
C VAL A 37 7.34 28.18 3.91
N ALA A 38 7.15 29.49 3.99
CA ALA A 38 6.42 30.26 2.99
C ALA A 38 7.14 30.24 1.63
N ARG A 39 8.48 30.39 1.61
CA ARG A 39 9.29 30.27 0.38
C ARG A 39 9.16 28.87 -0.23
N CYS A 40 9.32 27.82 0.59
CA CYS A 40 9.19 26.44 0.13
C CYS A 40 7.80 26.12 -0.39
N ALA A 41 6.75 26.57 0.31
CA ALA A 41 5.35 26.43 -0.10
C ALA A 41 5.09 27.08 -1.46
N ALA A 42 5.53 28.33 -1.64
CA ALA A 42 5.40 29.07 -2.90
C ALA A 42 6.16 28.38 -4.04
N ALA A 43 7.39 27.92 -3.80
CA ALA A 43 8.19 27.18 -4.78
C ALA A 43 7.52 25.87 -5.21
N ALA A 44 6.86 25.16 -4.28
CA ALA A 44 6.09 23.96 -4.53
C ALA A 44 4.66 24.25 -5.07
N GLY A 45 4.26 25.54 -5.16
CA GLY A 45 2.97 25.99 -5.69
C GLY A 45 1.79 25.81 -4.72
N TYR A 46 2.03 25.79 -3.42
CA TYR A 46 1.00 25.83 -2.40
C TYR A 46 0.63 27.24 -1.98
N ARG A 47 -0.62 27.40 -1.58
CA ARG A 47 -1.06 28.55 -0.79
C ARG A 47 -0.88 28.23 0.69
N LEU A 48 -0.03 28.99 1.38
CA LEU A 48 0.20 28.82 2.81
C LEU A 48 -0.99 29.31 3.63
N ILE A 49 -1.45 28.50 4.56
CA ILE A 49 -2.44 28.85 5.58
C ILE A 49 -1.74 28.76 6.93
N PRO A 50 -1.44 29.91 7.59
CA PRO A 50 -0.95 29.85 8.96
C PRO A 50 -2.08 29.42 9.91
N GLY A 51 -1.77 28.54 10.85
CA GLY A 51 -2.72 28.01 11.81
C GLY A 51 -2.20 27.92 13.23
N ASP A 52 -3.11 27.71 14.18
CA ASP A 52 -2.80 27.40 15.57
C ASP A 52 -3.09 25.89 15.81
N ALA A 53 -2.14 25.18 16.42
CA ALA A 53 -2.28 23.76 16.72
C ALA A 53 -3.50 23.44 17.61
N ARG A 54 -3.99 24.39 18.40
CA ARG A 54 -5.15 24.22 19.28
C ARG A 54 -6.49 24.34 18.55
N GLU A 55 -6.52 25.03 17.41
CA GLU A 55 -7.75 25.35 16.67
C GLU A 55 -7.77 24.82 15.24
N CYS A 56 -6.75 24.05 14.85
CA CYS A 56 -6.51 23.64 13.46
C CYS A 56 -7.44 22.52 12.93
N ARG A 57 -8.35 21.94 13.74
CA ARG A 57 -9.11 20.73 13.35
C ARG A 57 -9.81 20.84 12.00
N ARG A 58 -10.38 22.00 11.68
CA ARG A 58 -11.07 22.20 10.39
C ARG A 58 -10.10 22.19 9.22
N ASP A 59 -8.99 22.91 9.37
CA ASP A 59 -7.98 23.05 8.30
C ASP A 59 -7.13 21.78 8.19
N TRP A 60 -6.88 21.08 9.31
CA TRP A 60 -6.32 19.74 9.34
C TRP A 60 -7.02 18.77 8.40
N LEU A 61 -8.36 18.81 8.34
CA LEU A 61 -9.16 17.90 7.52
C LEU A 61 -9.30 18.35 6.06
N ARG A 62 -9.00 19.61 5.73
CA ARG A 62 -9.31 20.20 4.41
C ARG A 62 -8.08 20.50 3.55
N THR A 63 -6.96 20.81 4.16
CA THR A 63 -5.74 21.16 3.44
C THR A 63 -5.10 19.90 2.81
N ARG A 64 -4.41 20.08 1.71
CA ARG A 64 -3.71 18.98 1.02
C ARG A 64 -2.52 18.48 1.83
N ALA A 65 -1.73 19.39 2.38
CA ALA A 65 -0.57 19.07 3.19
C ALA A 65 -0.53 19.90 4.48
N VAL A 66 0.21 19.43 5.46
CA VAL A 66 0.42 20.09 6.75
C VAL A 66 1.90 20.05 7.08
N VAL A 67 2.46 21.17 7.53
CA VAL A 67 3.79 21.23 8.13
C VAL A 67 3.65 21.49 9.62
N LEU A 68 4.38 20.75 10.44
CA LEU A 68 4.36 20.79 11.91
C LEU A 68 5.76 21.05 12.44
N ASP A 69 5.89 21.87 13.46
CA ASP A 69 7.10 21.94 14.27
C ASP A 69 7.01 21.05 15.53
N PRO A 70 8.12 20.86 16.27
CA PRO A 70 8.11 20.09 17.53
C PRO A 70 7.09 20.56 18.57
N PRO A 71 6.87 21.87 18.83
CA PRO A 71 5.80 22.36 19.68
C PRO A 71 4.39 21.98 19.21
N ALA A 72 4.11 22.07 17.92
CA ALA A 72 2.83 21.65 17.35
C ALA A 72 2.61 20.15 17.51
N VAL A 73 3.62 19.33 17.27
CA VAL A 73 3.56 17.88 17.51
C VAL A 73 3.21 17.58 18.97
N ALA A 74 3.88 18.23 19.93
CA ALA A 74 3.62 18.03 21.36
C ALA A 74 2.17 18.42 21.74
N THR A 75 1.61 19.43 21.08
CA THR A 75 0.22 19.87 21.30
C THR A 75 -0.79 18.91 20.67
N LEU A 76 -0.50 18.37 19.50
CA LEU A 76 -1.42 17.55 18.71
C LEU A 76 -1.36 16.05 19.02
N ALA A 77 -0.20 15.51 19.41
CA ALA A 77 -0.04 14.07 19.68
C ALA A 77 -1.04 13.52 20.73
N PRO A 78 -1.39 14.24 21.82
CA PRO A 78 -2.43 13.81 22.75
C PRO A 78 -3.85 14.11 22.26
N SER A 79 -4.03 14.77 21.12
CA SER A 79 -5.34 15.19 20.61
C SER A 79 -6.07 14.05 19.89
N SER A 80 -7.40 14.17 19.77
CA SER A 80 -8.25 13.22 19.03
C SER A 80 -8.30 13.51 17.52
N LEU A 81 -7.25 14.12 16.94
CA LEU A 81 -7.18 14.34 15.50
C LEU A 81 -6.95 13.01 14.78
N PRO A 82 -7.64 12.75 13.67
CA PRO A 82 -7.39 11.56 12.90
C PRO A 82 -6.00 11.61 12.24
N ARG A 83 -5.29 10.49 12.23
CA ARG A 83 -4.08 10.34 11.45
C ARG A 83 -4.38 10.62 9.96
N ARG A 84 -3.52 11.38 9.29
CA ARG A 84 -3.70 11.71 7.88
C ARG A 84 -2.37 11.62 7.11
N GLY A 85 -2.44 11.41 5.79
CA GLY A 85 -1.29 11.58 4.91
C GLY A 85 -0.96 13.07 4.67
N GLY A 86 0.25 13.31 4.13
CA GLY A 86 0.68 14.65 3.74
C GLY A 86 1.11 15.55 4.90
N VAL A 87 1.57 14.97 6.00
CA VAL A 87 2.15 15.68 7.13
C VAL A 87 3.66 15.66 7.02
N VAL A 88 4.34 16.80 7.24
CA VAL A 88 5.81 16.93 7.23
C VAL A 88 6.25 17.61 8.52
N LEU A 89 7.27 17.02 9.18
CA LEU A 89 7.88 17.61 10.36
C LEU A 89 8.95 18.62 9.95
N ILE A 90 8.87 19.85 10.48
CA ILE A 90 9.83 20.91 10.21
C ILE A 90 10.49 21.34 11.53
N SER A 91 11.78 21.55 11.53
CA SER A 91 12.53 22.01 12.70
C SER A 91 13.71 22.87 12.29
N ASP A 92 14.29 23.60 13.22
CA ASP A 92 15.55 24.34 13.09
C ASP A 92 16.78 23.52 13.51
N THR A 93 16.56 22.38 14.13
CA THR A 93 17.57 21.42 14.57
C THR A 93 17.04 19.99 14.40
N GLU A 94 17.94 19.01 14.45
CA GLU A 94 17.54 17.60 14.39
C GLU A 94 16.48 17.27 15.46
N PRO A 95 15.29 16.78 15.08
CA PRO A 95 14.21 16.52 16.03
C PRO A 95 14.50 15.30 16.91
N ALA A 96 14.19 15.42 18.20
CA ALA A 96 14.32 14.30 19.14
C ALA A 96 13.44 13.12 18.75
N SER A 97 13.88 11.90 19.06
CA SER A 97 13.13 10.65 18.76
C SER A 97 11.68 10.62 19.31
N ALA A 98 11.42 11.32 20.41
CA ALA A 98 10.07 11.47 20.98
C ALA A 98 9.15 12.34 20.09
N THR A 99 9.69 13.43 19.55
CA THR A 99 9.00 14.31 18.60
C THR A 99 8.65 13.56 17.32
N TRP A 100 9.62 12.80 16.81
CA TRP A 100 9.41 11.96 15.62
C TRP A 100 8.29 10.95 15.81
N ARG A 101 8.26 10.24 16.94
CA ARG A 101 7.16 9.30 17.25
C ARG A 101 5.80 9.99 17.24
N GLY A 102 5.68 11.15 17.90
CA GLY A 102 4.44 11.92 17.88
C GLY A 102 4.05 12.39 16.47
N ALA A 103 5.00 12.82 15.66
CA ALA A 103 4.75 13.21 14.27
C ALA A 103 4.28 12.03 13.42
N LEU A 104 4.88 10.84 13.59
CA LEU A 104 4.47 9.60 12.90
C LEU A 104 3.06 9.17 13.28
N ASP A 105 2.66 9.32 14.55
CA ASP A 105 1.29 9.03 14.99
C ASP A 105 0.28 9.97 14.32
N LEU A 106 0.66 11.20 14.02
CA LEU A 106 -0.14 12.17 13.26
C LEU A 106 -0.10 11.91 11.75
N GLY A 107 0.81 11.07 11.27
CA GLY A 107 0.94 10.67 9.88
C GLY A 107 2.04 11.40 9.11
N ALA A 108 3.07 11.91 9.79
CA ALA A 108 4.23 12.49 9.14
C ALA A 108 4.88 11.49 8.19
N VAL A 109 5.20 11.95 6.97
CA VAL A 109 5.80 11.14 5.90
C VAL A 109 7.28 11.44 5.72
N ASP A 110 7.73 12.62 6.19
CA ASP A 110 9.13 13.06 6.08
C ASP A 110 9.41 14.21 7.06
N SER A 111 10.68 14.62 7.16
CA SER A 111 11.10 15.81 7.91
C SER A 111 12.11 16.64 7.13
N ALA A 112 12.24 17.91 7.50
CA ALA A 112 13.26 18.80 7.00
C ALA A 112 13.76 19.75 8.10
N VAL A 113 15.07 19.93 8.17
CA VAL A 113 15.72 20.92 9.04
C VAL A 113 15.95 22.19 8.24
N LEU A 114 15.30 23.27 8.63
CA LEU A 114 15.40 24.54 7.91
C LEU A 114 16.43 25.47 8.58
N PRO A 115 17.20 26.23 7.77
CA PRO A 115 17.06 26.41 6.31
C PRO A 115 17.83 25.40 5.45
N GLU A 116 18.63 24.48 6.03
CA GLU A 116 19.55 23.59 5.28
C GLU A 116 18.82 22.69 4.27
N ASP A 117 17.62 22.21 4.61
CA ASP A 117 16.85 21.24 3.82
C ASP A 117 15.74 21.89 2.97
N GLU A 118 15.81 23.19 2.64
CA GLU A 118 14.76 23.85 1.81
C GLU A 118 14.48 23.11 0.50
N SER A 119 15.52 22.68 -0.21
CA SER A 119 15.35 21.94 -1.47
C SER A 119 14.67 20.59 -1.28
N HIS A 120 14.94 19.92 -0.16
CA HIS A 120 14.28 18.67 0.24
C HIS A 120 12.80 18.91 0.53
N LEU A 121 12.47 19.92 1.32
CA LEU A 121 11.09 20.30 1.64
C LEU A 121 10.29 20.65 0.37
N VAL A 122 10.85 21.45 -0.54
CA VAL A 122 10.19 21.79 -1.82
C VAL A 122 9.89 20.51 -2.62
N ARG A 123 10.81 19.56 -2.66
CA ARG A 123 10.60 18.27 -3.33
C ARG A 123 9.47 17.47 -2.71
N ILE A 124 9.44 17.32 -1.37
CA ILE A 124 8.36 16.63 -0.64
C ILE A 124 7.02 17.28 -0.94
N LEU A 125 6.93 18.60 -0.79
CA LEU A 125 5.69 19.33 -1.03
C LEU A 125 5.21 19.19 -2.47
N THR A 126 6.13 19.22 -3.45
CA THR A 126 5.79 18.99 -4.87
C THR A 126 5.24 17.59 -5.10
N GLU A 127 5.83 16.55 -4.47
CA GLU A 127 5.33 15.17 -4.53
C GLU A 127 3.93 15.05 -3.91
N LEU A 128 3.68 15.72 -2.78
CA LEU A 128 2.36 15.76 -2.12
C LEU A 128 1.28 16.52 -2.92
N ARG A 129 1.68 17.42 -3.82
CA ARG A 129 0.76 18.10 -4.74
C ARG A 129 0.29 17.24 -5.90
N LEU A 130 1.03 16.20 -6.24
CA LEU A 130 0.59 15.30 -7.30
C LEU A 130 -0.77 14.69 -6.90
N PRO A 131 -1.75 14.62 -7.81
CA PRO A 131 -3.05 14.07 -7.49
C PRO A 131 -2.88 12.65 -6.92
N ALA A 132 -3.75 12.31 -5.97
CA ALA A 132 -3.78 10.97 -5.34
C ALA A 132 -3.88 9.84 -6.38
N SER A 133 -4.36 10.13 -7.59
CA SER A 133 -4.33 9.23 -8.75
C SER A 133 -2.92 8.84 -9.20
N ARG A 134 -1.87 9.52 -8.73
CA ARG A 134 -0.47 9.15 -8.94
C ARG A 134 0.19 8.51 -7.72
N GLN A 135 -0.42 8.55 -6.55
CA GLN A 135 0.00 7.67 -5.46
C GLN A 135 -0.42 6.26 -5.86
N ALA A 136 0.55 5.41 -6.13
CA ALA A 136 0.24 4.02 -6.45
C ALA A 136 -0.34 3.33 -5.21
N GLY A 137 -1.31 2.46 -5.41
CA GLY A 137 -1.97 1.75 -4.31
C GLY A 137 -1.18 0.56 -3.80
N ALA A 138 -1.74 -0.12 -2.81
CA ALA A 138 -1.21 -1.38 -2.28
C ALA A 138 -2.17 -2.54 -2.55
N LEU A 139 -1.61 -3.64 -2.99
CA LEU A 139 -2.28 -4.90 -3.29
C LEU A 139 -1.65 -6.01 -2.44
N ALA A 140 -2.44 -6.72 -1.65
CA ALA A 140 -1.93 -7.80 -0.81
C ALA A 140 -2.44 -9.17 -1.27
N PHE A 141 -1.59 -10.17 -1.19
CA PHE A 141 -1.92 -11.57 -1.46
C PHE A 141 -1.75 -12.40 -0.19
N ILE A 142 -2.70 -13.27 0.09
CA ILE A 142 -2.65 -14.15 1.25
C ILE A 142 -3.17 -15.55 0.90
N PRO A 143 -2.47 -16.64 1.24
CA PRO A 143 -2.95 -17.98 0.99
C PRO A 143 -3.98 -18.42 2.04
N ALA A 144 -5.07 -19.05 1.63
CA ALA A 144 -6.02 -19.67 2.56
C ALA A 144 -5.43 -20.91 3.24
N HIS A 145 -4.48 -21.58 2.58
CA HIS A 145 -3.75 -22.75 3.09
C HIS A 145 -2.38 -22.87 2.41
N GLY A 146 -1.49 -23.65 2.99
CA GLY A 146 -0.19 -23.93 2.40
C GLY A 146 -0.31 -24.50 0.98
N GLY A 147 0.56 -24.05 0.08
CA GLY A 147 0.55 -24.46 -1.33
C GLY A 147 -0.60 -23.92 -2.19
N ALA A 148 -1.41 -22.98 -1.70
CA ALA A 148 -2.47 -22.34 -2.47
C ALA A 148 -1.94 -21.57 -3.69
N GLY A 149 -0.70 -21.04 -3.64
CA GLY A 149 -0.02 -20.36 -4.74
C GLY A 149 -0.11 -18.84 -4.69
N ALA A 150 -0.34 -18.24 -3.51
CA ALA A 150 -0.42 -16.80 -3.32
C ALA A 150 0.88 -16.10 -3.73
N SER A 151 2.03 -16.54 -3.25
CA SER A 151 3.35 -15.99 -3.59
C SER A 151 3.63 -16.03 -5.10
N THR A 152 3.30 -17.14 -5.74
CA THR A 152 3.43 -17.28 -7.21
C THR A 152 2.52 -16.29 -7.95
N LEU A 153 1.30 -16.09 -7.47
CA LEU A 153 0.35 -15.14 -8.06
C LEU A 153 0.78 -13.70 -7.77
N ALA A 154 1.32 -13.39 -6.58
CA ALA A 154 1.88 -12.08 -6.25
C ALA A 154 2.99 -11.68 -7.21
N VAL A 155 3.98 -12.57 -7.43
CA VAL A 155 5.06 -12.35 -8.41
C VAL A 155 4.50 -12.22 -9.82
N ALA A 156 3.55 -13.08 -10.23
CA ALA A 156 2.95 -12.99 -11.55
C ALA A 156 2.19 -11.66 -11.76
N SER A 157 1.50 -11.17 -10.73
CA SER A 157 0.80 -9.88 -10.77
C SER A 157 1.78 -8.70 -10.81
N ALA A 158 2.90 -8.79 -10.10
CA ALA A 158 3.97 -7.80 -10.18
C ALA A 158 4.55 -7.72 -11.61
N LEU A 159 4.82 -8.86 -12.24
CA LEU A 159 5.29 -8.91 -13.62
C LEU A 159 4.25 -8.36 -14.61
N ALA A 160 2.96 -8.69 -14.44
CA ALA A 160 1.89 -8.16 -15.29
C ALA A 160 1.73 -6.64 -15.14
N ALA A 161 1.84 -6.10 -13.94
CA ALA A 161 1.82 -4.66 -13.69
C ALA A 161 3.01 -3.95 -14.36
N VAL A 162 4.21 -4.53 -14.28
CA VAL A 162 5.40 -4.01 -14.97
C VAL A 162 5.23 -4.01 -16.50
N GLU A 163 4.66 -5.08 -17.06
CA GLU A 163 4.34 -5.14 -18.50
C GLU A 163 3.31 -4.07 -18.92
N SER A 164 2.42 -3.68 -18.01
CA SER A 164 1.45 -2.58 -18.19
C SER A 164 2.07 -1.19 -17.97
N GLY A 165 3.36 -1.09 -17.67
CA GLY A 165 4.10 0.17 -17.53
C GLY A 165 4.24 0.67 -16.09
N GLU A 166 3.70 -0.03 -15.10
CA GLU A 166 3.82 0.36 -13.68
C GLU A 166 5.24 0.18 -13.15
N ARG A 167 5.57 0.98 -12.14
CA ARG A 167 6.67 0.68 -11.23
C ARG A 167 6.13 -0.09 -10.05
N VAL A 168 6.81 -1.16 -9.65
CA VAL A 168 6.35 -2.06 -8.61
C VAL A 168 7.39 -2.17 -7.51
N LEU A 169 6.93 -2.10 -6.26
CA LEU A 169 7.65 -2.51 -5.07
C LEU A 169 7.02 -3.79 -4.53
N LEU A 170 7.73 -4.91 -4.63
CA LEU A 170 7.26 -6.22 -4.17
C LEU A 170 7.80 -6.50 -2.77
N LEU A 171 6.92 -6.74 -1.81
CA LEU A 171 7.23 -6.99 -0.41
C LEU A 171 6.94 -8.46 -0.06
N ASP A 172 7.97 -9.18 0.34
CA ASP A 172 7.89 -10.53 0.88
C ASP A 172 7.77 -10.46 2.40
N ILE A 173 6.58 -10.70 2.92
CA ILE A 173 6.27 -10.63 4.36
C ILE A 173 6.30 -12.02 4.99
N ASP A 174 6.50 -13.08 4.22
CA ASP A 174 6.61 -14.45 4.74
C ASP A 174 8.03 -14.74 5.23
N GLU A 175 8.26 -14.56 6.52
CA GLU A 175 9.56 -14.77 7.18
C GLU A 175 10.07 -16.22 7.06
N LEU A 176 9.17 -17.17 6.87
CA LEU A 176 9.47 -18.61 6.74
C LEU A 176 9.35 -19.08 5.28
N GLY A 177 9.07 -18.18 4.38
CA GLY A 177 8.99 -18.46 2.95
C GLY A 177 10.35 -18.72 2.31
N ALA A 178 10.35 -19.32 1.13
CA ALA A 178 11.57 -19.56 0.36
C ALA A 178 12.22 -18.26 -0.15
N GLY A 179 11.49 -17.15 -0.15
CA GLY A 179 11.88 -15.86 -0.69
C GLY A 179 11.40 -15.64 -2.14
N LEU A 180 10.79 -14.49 -2.39
CA LEU A 180 10.32 -14.11 -3.72
C LEU A 180 11.47 -13.84 -4.70
N ASP A 181 12.65 -13.50 -4.19
CA ASP A 181 13.88 -13.33 -4.96
C ASP A 181 14.31 -14.63 -5.66
N LEU A 182 14.18 -15.80 -5.02
CA LEU A 182 14.38 -17.11 -5.69
C LEU A 182 13.38 -17.31 -6.82
N THR A 183 12.13 -16.97 -6.59
CA THR A 183 11.09 -17.10 -7.63
C THR A 183 11.41 -16.24 -8.86
N LEU A 184 12.03 -15.07 -8.65
CA LEU A 184 12.44 -14.14 -9.70
C LEU A 184 13.84 -14.42 -10.25
N GLY A 185 14.66 -15.26 -9.60
CA GLY A 185 16.04 -15.54 -9.96
C GLY A 185 16.96 -14.34 -9.75
N VAL A 186 16.75 -13.61 -8.66
CA VAL A 186 17.52 -12.41 -8.28
C VAL A 186 18.10 -12.52 -6.87
N GLU A 187 18.16 -13.72 -6.31
CA GLU A 187 18.68 -13.98 -4.94
C GLU A 187 20.13 -13.57 -4.76
N ALA A 188 20.93 -13.60 -5.84
CA ALA A 188 22.32 -13.16 -5.84
C ALA A 188 22.49 -11.63 -6.05
N ARG A 189 21.39 -10.89 -6.24
CA ARG A 189 21.46 -9.43 -6.40
C ARG A 189 21.75 -8.75 -5.07
N GLU A 190 22.70 -7.84 -5.09
CA GLU A 190 23.02 -6.98 -3.95
C GLU A 190 21.84 -6.04 -3.64
N GLY A 191 21.71 -5.66 -2.39
CA GLY A 191 20.72 -4.71 -1.89
C GLY A 191 20.23 -5.07 -0.49
N LEU A 192 19.56 -4.12 0.14
CA LEU A 192 19.06 -4.25 1.50
C LEU A 192 17.95 -5.30 1.58
N ARG A 193 17.93 -6.02 2.68
CA ARG A 193 16.91 -7.01 3.07
C ARG A 193 16.13 -6.48 4.28
N TRP A 194 15.05 -7.15 4.68
CA TRP A 194 14.27 -6.71 5.84
C TRP A 194 15.12 -6.48 7.09
N GLN A 195 16.13 -7.32 7.32
CA GLN A 195 17.00 -7.25 8.48
C GLN A 195 17.94 -6.04 8.47
N ASP A 196 18.18 -5.43 7.31
CA ASP A 196 19.01 -4.25 7.14
C ASP A 196 18.20 -2.94 7.22
N LEU A 197 16.84 -3.05 7.17
CA LEU A 197 15.95 -1.92 7.24
C LEU A 197 15.63 -1.60 8.71
N SER A 198 16.38 -0.69 9.28
CA SER A 198 16.04 -0.04 10.54
C SER A 198 15.64 1.41 10.23
N PHE A 199 14.43 1.77 10.59
CA PHE A 199 13.92 3.13 10.45
C PHE A 199 13.92 3.79 11.84
N ASP A 200 15.09 3.86 12.46
CA ASP A 200 15.21 4.39 13.82
C ASP A 200 15.01 5.92 13.86
N GLU A 201 15.23 6.64 12.74
CA GLU A 201 15.12 8.10 12.70
C GLU A 201 14.81 8.59 11.27
N GLY A 202 13.51 8.69 10.92
CA GLY A 202 13.10 9.41 9.73
C GLY A 202 12.30 8.61 8.68
N ALA A 203 11.47 9.32 7.93
CA ALA A 203 10.76 8.76 6.79
C ALA A 203 11.76 8.43 5.68
N VAL A 204 11.77 7.20 5.23
CA VAL A 204 12.60 6.78 4.10
C VAL A 204 12.00 7.33 2.82
N SER A 205 12.79 8.12 2.08
CA SER A 205 12.43 8.50 0.72
C SER A 205 12.21 7.24 -0.13
N GLY A 206 11.06 7.13 -0.80
CA GLY A 206 10.77 5.99 -1.66
C GLY A 206 11.81 5.79 -2.75
N ALA A 207 12.42 6.89 -3.26
CA ALA A 207 13.53 6.83 -4.21
C ALA A 207 14.78 6.21 -3.60
N SER A 208 15.14 6.62 -2.38
CA SER A 208 16.31 6.08 -1.66
C SER A 208 16.10 4.60 -1.32
N LEU A 209 14.92 4.25 -0.80
CA LEU A 209 14.55 2.86 -0.55
C LEU A 209 14.72 2.03 -1.82
N ARG A 210 14.07 2.44 -2.93
CA ARG A 210 14.13 1.71 -4.19
C ARG A 210 15.55 1.53 -4.73
N ASN A 211 16.40 2.56 -4.55
CA ASN A 211 17.79 2.51 -4.99
C ASN A 211 18.64 1.53 -4.18
N ALA A 212 18.32 1.35 -2.92
CA ALA A 212 19.01 0.45 -2.01
C ALA A 212 18.56 -1.02 -2.12
N LEU A 213 17.43 -1.30 -2.79
CA LEU A 213 16.84 -2.64 -2.87
C LEU A 213 17.34 -3.46 -4.05
N PRO A 214 17.33 -4.80 -3.94
CA PRO A 214 17.48 -5.69 -5.09
C PRO A 214 16.44 -5.41 -6.16
N ARG A 215 16.83 -5.47 -7.43
CA ARG A 215 15.94 -5.20 -8.55
C ARG A 215 15.89 -6.37 -9.51
N TYR A 216 14.70 -6.73 -9.92
CA TYR A 216 14.51 -7.63 -11.07
C TYR A 216 14.83 -6.89 -12.39
N ASN A 217 14.34 -5.64 -12.50
CA ASN A 217 14.62 -4.69 -13.58
C ASN A 217 14.39 -3.26 -13.08
N ASP A 218 14.46 -2.26 -13.95
CA ASP A 218 14.29 -0.84 -13.58
C ASP A 218 12.89 -0.52 -13.00
N ARG A 219 11.90 -1.38 -13.27
CA ARG A 219 10.51 -1.17 -12.84
C ARG A 219 10.10 -2.03 -11.66
N LEU A 220 10.82 -3.10 -11.31
CA LEU A 220 10.51 -4.01 -10.23
C LEU A 220 11.67 -4.09 -9.24
N ALA A 221 11.46 -3.51 -8.07
CA ALA A 221 12.30 -3.70 -6.90
C ALA A 221 11.60 -4.58 -5.87
N LEU A 222 12.35 -5.23 -4.98
CA LEU A 222 11.77 -6.12 -3.98
C LEU A 222 12.50 -6.06 -2.64
N VAL A 223 11.75 -6.30 -1.56
CA VAL A 223 12.30 -6.53 -0.22
C VAL A 223 11.95 -7.96 0.18
N THR A 224 12.97 -8.73 0.54
CA THR A 224 12.82 -10.09 1.08
C THR A 224 13.63 -10.24 2.35
N GLY A 225 13.38 -11.29 3.12
CA GLY A 225 14.20 -11.64 4.29
C GLY A 225 15.54 -12.27 3.91
N ARG A 226 16.50 -12.20 4.83
CA ARG A 226 17.71 -13.04 4.77
C ARG A 226 17.38 -14.47 5.18
N ARG A 227 17.96 -15.46 4.51
CA ARG A 227 17.77 -16.88 4.83
C ARG A 227 18.63 -17.36 5.99
N ASP A 228 19.72 -16.65 6.27
CA ASP A 228 20.68 -16.91 7.33
C ASP A 228 20.37 -16.14 8.64
N ASP A 229 19.40 -15.22 8.61
CA ASP A 229 19.01 -14.41 9.76
C ASP A 229 17.48 -14.28 9.82
N ILE A 230 16.85 -15.26 10.46
CA ILE A 230 15.40 -15.32 10.64
C ILE A 230 15.01 -14.53 11.89
N ARG A 231 14.56 -13.30 11.70
CA ARG A 231 14.03 -12.44 12.78
C ARG A 231 12.61 -12.00 12.44
N PRO A 232 11.73 -11.92 13.45
CA PRO A 232 10.38 -11.41 13.25
C PRO A 232 10.39 -10.00 12.64
N LEU A 233 9.57 -9.78 11.64
CA LEU A 233 9.43 -8.47 11.02
C LEU A 233 8.74 -7.50 11.98
N ALA A 234 9.33 -6.32 12.15
CA ALA A 234 8.73 -5.25 12.91
C ALA A 234 7.69 -4.49 12.07
N ARG A 235 6.56 -4.13 12.69
CA ARG A 235 5.46 -3.42 12.01
C ARG A 235 5.90 -2.09 11.41
N GLY A 236 6.68 -1.31 12.15
CA GLY A 236 7.13 0.03 11.74
C GLY A 236 7.86 0.02 10.39
N PRO A 237 8.97 -0.72 10.26
CA PRO A 237 9.72 -0.82 9.00
C PRO A 237 8.87 -1.29 7.82
N VAL A 238 7.98 -2.27 8.02
CA VAL A 238 7.14 -2.78 6.95
C VAL A 238 6.15 -1.73 6.46
N LEU A 239 5.45 -1.05 7.36
CA LEU A 239 4.52 0.02 6.98
C LEU A 239 5.26 1.22 6.37
N ALA A 240 6.44 1.59 6.88
CA ALA A 240 7.26 2.62 6.28
C ALA A 240 7.65 2.28 4.83
N ALA A 241 7.98 1.02 4.53
CA ALA A 241 8.25 0.57 3.17
C ALA A 241 7.00 0.64 2.27
N VAL A 242 5.81 0.29 2.78
CA VAL A 242 4.54 0.43 2.06
C VAL A 242 4.28 1.91 1.74
N ASP A 243 4.37 2.78 2.74
CA ASP A 243 4.10 4.21 2.59
C ASP A 243 5.13 4.88 1.66
N ALA A 244 6.42 4.56 1.79
CA ALA A 244 7.49 5.05 0.93
C ALA A 244 7.29 4.64 -0.54
N GLY A 245 6.92 3.38 -0.79
CA GLY A 245 6.63 2.89 -2.14
C GLY A 245 5.44 3.62 -2.76
N ARG A 246 4.34 3.76 -2.02
CA ARG A 246 3.13 4.48 -2.47
C ARG A 246 3.41 5.95 -2.76
N ALA A 247 4.11 6.64 -1.86
CA ALA A 247 4.48 8.04 -2.02
C ALA A 247 5.39 8.25 -3.24
N HIS A 248 6.29 7.29 -3.53
CA HIS A 248 7.13 7.33 -4.71
C HIS A 248 6.39 7.00 -6.02
N GLY A 249 5.13 6.60 -5.94
CA GLY A 249 4.30 6.20 -7.08
C GLY A 249 4.57 4.77 -7.57
N ASP A 250 5.10 3.90 -6.70
CA ASP A 250 5.23 2.48 -6.97
C ASP A 250 3.95 1.74 -6.56
N LEU A 251 3.43 0.87 -7.41
CA LEU A 251 2.43 -0.10 -6.98
C LEU A 251 3.07 -1.05 -5.96
N VAL A 252 2.61 -1.00 -4.72
CA VAL A 252 3.07 -1.91 -3.68
C VAL A 252 2.32 -3.22 -3.77
N ILE A 253 3.05 -4.33 -3.90
CA ILE A 253 2.47 -5.68 -3.89
C ILE A 253 3.09 -6.43 -2.72
N ALA A 254 2.25 -6.84 -1.76
CA ALA A 254 2.67 -7.57 -0.57
C ALA A 254 2.26 -9.05 -0.65
N ASP A 255 3.21 -9.95 -0.47
CA ASP A 255 2.97 -11.37 -0.25
C ASP A 255 2.92 -11.63 1.26
N LEU A 256 1.77 -12.02 1.75
CA LEU A 256 1.49 -12.20 3.17
C LEU A 256 1.46 -13.69 3.52
N PRO A 257 2.10 -14.10 4.64
CA PRO A 257 1.93 -15.44 5.18
C PRO A 257 0.51 -15.62 5.73
N ARG A 258 0.08 -16.88 5.81
CA ARG A 258 -1.13 -17.24 6.55
C ARG A 258 -0.86 -17.22 8.05
N ALA A 259 -0.63 -16.05 8.58
CA ALA A 259 -0.36 -15.84 10.00
C ALA A 259 -1.18 -14.65 10.51
N ASP A 260 -1.55 -14.69 11.79
CA ASP A 260 -2.26 -13.58 12.44
C ASP A 260 -1.28 -12.76 13.28
N THR A 261 -0.33 -12.13 12.60
CA THR A 261 0.64 -11.24 13.24
C THR A 261 0.21 -9.77 13.12
N PRO A 262 0.67 -8.88 14.01
CA PRO A 262 0.42 -7.45 13.90
C PRO A 262 0.87 -6.86 12.56
N VAL A 263 1.96 -7.39 11.97
CA VAL A 263 2.49 -6.97 10.66
C VAL A 263 1.53 -7.35 9.54
N VAL A 264 1.13 -8.62 9.47
CA VAL A 264 0.21 -9.12 8.43
C VAL A 264 -1.11 -8.35 8.46
N ARG A 265 -1.65 -8.12 9.67
CA ARG A 265 -2.89 -7.36 9.85
C ARG A 265 -2.74 -5.93 9.35
N ALA A 266 -1.69 -5.23 9.77
CA ALA A 266 -1.47 -3.84 9.39
C ALA A 266 -1.25 -3.65 7.88
N VAL A 267 -0.52 -4.57 7.21
CA VAL A 267 -0.35 -4.53 5.75
C VAL A 267 -1.67 -4.82 5.03
N ALA A 268 -2.43 -5.82 5.49
CA ALA A 268 -3.73 -6.12 4.91
C ALA A 268 -4.75 -4.96 5.06
N GLU A 269 -4.75 -4.27 6.21
CA GLU A 269 -5.56 -3.08 6.47
C GLU A 269 -5.17 -1.88 5.58
N SER A 270 -3.89 -1.76 5.23
CA SER A 270 -3.37 -0.68 4.38
C SER A 270 -3.59 -0.93 2.88
N ALA A 271 -3.95 -2.15 2.48
CA ALA A 271 -4.13 -2.52 1.08
C ALA A 271 -5.54 -2.13 0.56
N GLU A 272 -5.62 -1.56 -0.63
CA GLU A 272 -6.89 -1.28 -1.32
C GLU A 272 -7.60 -2.56 -1.79
N LEU A 273 -6.85 -3.64 -1.98
CA LEU A 273 -7.40 -4.95 -2.32
C LEU A 273 -6.57 -6.05 -1.68
N VAL A 274 -7.22 -6.95 -0.95
CA VAL A 274 -6.63 -8.18 -0.44
C VAL A 274 -7.14 -9.36 -1.27
N VAL A 275 -6.24 -10.09 -1.92
CA VAL A 275 -6.53 -11.26 -2.73
C VAL A 275 -6.26 -12.52 -1.94
N VAL A 276 -7.32 -13.23 -1.58
CA VAL A 276 -7.22 -14.55 -0.95
C VAL A 276 -7.08 -15.61 -2.04
N VAL A 277 -6.05 -16.45 -1.93
CA VAL A 277 -5.81 -17.54 -2.90
C VAL A 277 -6.14 -18.88 -2.26
N THR A 278 -6.98 -19.67 -2.90
CA THR A 278 -7.36 -21.02 -2.42
C THR A 278 -7.46 -22.03 -3.56
N THR A 279 -7.64 -23.29 -3.19
CA THR A 279 -7.94 -24.38 -4.13
C THR A 279 -9.42 -24.81 -4.01
N PRO A 280 -10.05 -25.31 -5.09
CA PRO A 280 -11.45 -25.74 -5.07
C PRO A 280 -11.57 -27.15 -4.45
N THR A 281 -11.29 -27.22 -3.15
CA THR A 281 -11.43 -28.40 -2.30
C THR A 281 -12.26 -28.06 -1.06
N VAL A 282 -12.86 -29.03 -0.42
CA VAL A 282 -13.63 -28.81 0.82
C VAL A 282 -12.74 -28.14 1.89
N ALA A 283 -11.54 -28.65 2.10
CA ALA A 283 -10.60 -28.07 3.07
C ALA A 283 -10.15 -26.66 2.69
N GLY A 284 -9.84 -26.41 1.40
CA GLY A 284 -9.48 -25.09 0.89
C GLY A 284 -10.60 -24.07 1.05
N THR A 285 -11.85 -24.48 0.77
CA THR A 285 -13.03 -23.63 0.94
C THR A 285 -13.27 -23.29 2.41
N ALA A 286 -13.18 -24.27 3.30
CA ALA A 286 -13.32 -24.05 4.75
C ALA A 286 -12.25 -23.12 5.30
N ALA A 287 -10.98 -23.31 4.90
CA ALA A 287 -9.87 -22.46 5.30
C ALA A 287 -10.04 -21.01 4.78
N ALA A 288 -10.44 -20.85 3.51
CA ALA A 288 -10.72 -19.55 2.91
C ALA A 288 -11.84 -18.82 3.66
N ARG A 289 -12.92 -19.52 4.00
CA ARG A 289 -14.07 -18.93 4.73
C ARG A 289 -13.64 -18.37 6.09
N LEU A 290 -12.83 -19.10 6.85
CA LEU A 290 -12.33 -18.65 8.15
C LEU A 290 -11.41 -17.43 8.03
N LEU A 291 -10.49 -17.46 7.06
CA LEU A 291 -9.58 -16.36 6.81
C LEU A 291 -10.32 -15.09 6.35
N ILE A 292 -11.23 -15.23 5.38
CA ILE A 292 -12.01 -14.12 4.82
C ILE A 292 -12.89 -13.47 5.89
N ALA A 293 -13.58 -14.26 6.72
CA ALA A 293 -14.37 -13.74 7.82
C ALA A 293 -13.55 -12.84 8.76
N ARG A 294 -12.28 -13.18 8.97
CA ARG A 294 -11.34 -12.40 9.77
C ARG A 294 -10.87 -11.13 9.05
N LEU A 295 -10.52 -11.25 7.76
CA LEU A 295 -10.06 -10.10 6.97
C LEU A 295 -11.14 -9.03 6.80
N LEU A 296 -12.40 -9.42 6.62
CA LEU A 296 -13.53 -8.50 6.44
C LEU A 296 -13.82 -7.62 7.67
N THR A 297 -13.26 -7.93 8.84
CA THR A 297 -13.38 -7.08 10.02
C THR A 297 -12.52 -5.81 9.94
N ALA A 298 -11.50 -5.81 9.08
CA ALA A 298 -10.50 -4.75 9.05
C ALA A 298 -10.14 -4.27 7.63
N CYS A 299 -10.29 -5.15 6.63
CA CYS A 299 -9.91 -4.82 5.26
C CYS A 299 -11.12 -4.32 4.48
N PRO A 300 -11.01 -3.19 3.76
CA PRO A 300 -12.13 -2.59 3.03
C PRO A 300 -12.60 -3.46 1.86
N ARG A 301 -11.69 -4.26 1.29
CA ARG A 301 -11.98 -5.08 0.12
C ARG A 301 -11.17 -6.38 0.09
N VAL A 302 -11.89 -7.49 0.14
CA VAL A 302 -11.32 -8.84 0.06
C VAL A 302 -11.97 -9.57 -1.10
N GLU A 303 -11.16 -10.11 -2.01
CA GLU A 303 -11.64 -10.85 -3.18
C GLU A 303 -10.84 -12.16 -3.35
N LEU A 304 -11.34 -13.07 -4.20
CA LEU A 304 -10.88 -14.44 -4.27
C LEU A 304 -10.24 -14.78 -5.63
N VAL A 305 -9.14 -15.52 -5.58
CA VAL A 305 -8.61 -16.26 -6.73
C VAL A 305 -8.58 -17.75 -6.40
N ILE A 306 -9.09 -18.57 -7.28
CA ILE A 306 -9.16 -20.02 -7.12
C ILE A 306 -8.20 -20.69 -8.08
N ARG A 307 -7.27 -21.48 -7.54
CA ARG A 307 -6.29 -22.24 -8.31
C ARG A 307 -6.62 -23.74 -8.30
N GLY A 308 -6.94 -24.26 -9.49
CA GLY A 308 -7.12 -25.71 -9.65
C GLY A 308 -5.85 -26.53 -9.38
N PRO A 309 -5.96 -27.86 -9.41
CA PRO A 309 -7.13 -28.63 -9.87
C PRO A 309 -8.24 -28.72 -8.85
N SER A 310 -9.43 -29.20 -9.31
CA SER A 310 -10.58 -29.53 -8.48
C SER A 310 -10.79 -31.05 -8.44
N PRO A 311 -10.12 -31.76 -7.54
CA PRO A 311 -10.19 -33.22 -7.51
C PRO A 311 -11.61 -33.74 -7.17
N GLY A 312 -12.38 -32.99 -6.40
CA GLY A 312 -13.78 -33.31 -6.04
C GLY A 312 -14.82 -32.66 -6.94
N GLY A 313 -14.43 -32.03 -8.07
CA GLY A 313 -15.36 -31.43 -9.02
C GLY A 313 -16.01 -30.12 -8.57
N LEU A 314 -15.60 -29.52 -7.44
CA LEU A 314 -16.11 -28.21 -6.99
C LEU A 314 -15.82 -27.15 -8.05
N ARG A 315 -16.85 -26.40 -8.42
CA ARG A 315 -16.72 -25.26 -9.34
C ARG A 315 -16.27 -24.01 -8.58
N ALA A 316 -15.48 -23.16 -9.24
CA ALA A 316 -14.99 -21.92 -8.64
C ALA A 316 -16.15 -21.02 -8.12
N ALA A 317 -17.26 -20.93 -8.86
CA ALA A 317 -18.44 -20.18 -8.41
C ALA A 317 -19.01 -20.72 -7.09
N GLN A 318 -19.11 -22.04 -6.94
CA GLN A 318 -19.61 -22.66 -5.70
C GLN A 318 -18.70 -22.34 -4.50
N VAL A 319 -17.39 -22.30 -4.72
CA VAL A 319 -16.44 -21.90 -3.67
C VAL A 319 -16.62 -20.42 -3.33
N ALA A 320 -16.74 -19.53 -4.33
CA ALA A 320 -16.94 -18.10 -4.11
C ALA A 320 -18.24 -17.82 -3.35
N ASP A 321 -19.34 -18.48 -3.74
CA ASP A 321 -20.63 -18.41 -3.04
C ASP A 321 -20.52 -18.88 -1.58
N ALA A 322 -19.78 -19.97 -1.34
CA ALA A 322 -19.60 -20.53 0.00
C ALA A 322 -18.76 -19.64 0.93
N VAL A 323 -17.82 -18.86 0.38
CA VAL A 323 -16.96 -17.95 1.17
C VAL A 323 -17.50 -16.52 1.23
N GLY A 324 -18.43 -16.15 0.35
CA GLY A 324 -19.18 -14.88 0.41
C GLY A 324 -18.40 -13.65 -0.08
N VAL A 325 -17.38 -13.81 -0.95
CA VAL A 325 -16.65 -12.69 -1.55
C VAL A 325 -16.54 -12.85 -3.07
N PRO A 326 -16.35 -11.74 -3.82
CA PRO A 326 -16.22 -11.79 -5.26
C PRO A 326 -15.06 -12.65 -5.74
N LEU A 327 -15.30 -13.38 -6.83
CA LEU A 327 -14.29 -14.16 -7.56
C LEU A 327 -13.64 -13.30 -8.65
N ILE A 328 -12.34 -13.04 -8.54
CA ILE A 328 -11.58 -12.34 -9.59
C ILE A 328 -11.28 -13.30 -10.75
N ALA A 329 -10.72 -14.47 -10.43
CA ALA A 329 -10.29 -15.43 -11.45
C ALA A 329 -10.29 -16.86 -10.94
N ALA A 330 -10.49 -17.79 -11.89
CA ALA A 330 -10.23 -19.21 -11.70
C ALA A 330 -9.04 -19.63 -12.58
N CYS A 331 -7.93 -19.96 -11.95
CA CYS A 331 -6.69 -20.32 -12.62
C CYS A 331 -6.61 -21.83 -12.80
N ARG A 332 -6.52 -22.30 -14.04
CA ARG A 332 -6.30 -23.74 -14.34
C ARG A 332 -4.87 -24.15 -13.95
N PRO A 333 -4.64 -25.41 -13.57
CA PRO A 333 -3.30 -25.91 -13.34
C PRO A 333 -2.41 -25.73 -14.58
N ASP A 334 -1.16 -25.30 -14.37
CA ASP A 334 -0.12 -25.35 -15.38
C ASP A 334 0.91 -26.42 -14.97
N PRO A 335 0.92 -27.59 -15.63
CA PRO A 335 1.84 -28.66 -15.28
C PRO A 335 3.32 -28.29 -15.38
N ARG A 336 3.65 -27.26 -16.18
CA ARG A 336 5.03 -26.79 -16.38
C ARG A 336 5.44 -25.74 -15.35
N LEU A 337 4.51 -25.26 -14.52
CA LEU A 337 4.79 -24.19 -13.57
C LEU A 337 5.83 -24.62 -12.52
N ALA A 338 5.66 -25.81 -11.94
CA ALA A 338 6.60 -26.34 -10.96
C ALA A 338 8.02 -26.43 -11.53
N MET A 339 8.18 -26.99 -12.72
CA MET A 339 9.47 -27.07 -13.39
C MET A 339 10.10 -25.69 -13.66
N ARG A 340 9.28 -24.68 -14.00
CA ARG A 340 9.78 -23.32 -14.20
C ARG A 340 10.22 -22.65 -12.90
N LEU A 341 9.53 -22.92 -11.81
CA LEU A 341 9.91 -22.44 -10.46
C LEU A 341 11.23 -23.06 -10.02
N GLU A 342 11.42 -24.37 -10.21
CA GLU A 342 12.68 -25.07 -9.93
C GLU A 342 13.85 -24.57 -10.80
N ALA A 343 13.58 -24.04 -11.98
CA ALA A 343 14.60 -23.42 -12.83
C ALA A 343 15.03 -22.02 -12.37
N GLY A 344 14.48 -21.52 -11.23
CA GLY A 344 14.87 -20.26 -10.59
C GLY A 344 14.51 -19.00 -11.36
N ARG A 345 13.58 -19.06 -12.32
CA ARG A 345 13.07 -17.88 -13.04
C ARG A 345 11.63 -18.08 -13.47
N LEU A 346 10.71 -17.55 -12.70
CA LEU A 346 9.30 -17.51 -13.09
C LEU A 346 9.13 -16.60 -14.32
N ARG A 347 8.88 -17.22 -15.48
CA ARG A 347 8.43 -16.50 -16.67
C ARG A 347 6.94 -16.72 -16.84
N VAL A 348 6.18 -15.64 -16.82
CA VAL A 348 4.72 -15.66 -16.93
C VAL A 348 4.34 -15.22 -18.35
N ALA A 349 3.91 -16.17 -19.18
CA ALA A 349 3.36 -15.79 -20.48
C ALA A 349 1.97 -15.16 -20.27
N PRO A 350 1.64 -13.99 -20.88
CA PRO A 350 0.38 -13.29 -20.66
C PRO A 350 -0.86 -14.16 -20.91
N ARG A 351 -0.78 -15.05 -21.90
CA ARG A 351 -1.88 -15.98 -22.25
C ARG A 351 -1.91 -17.28 -21.45
N SER A 352 -0.93 -17.52 -20.56
CA SER A 352 -0.97 -18.69 -19.66
C SER A 352 -2.10 -18.58 -18.64
N PRO A 353 -2.54 -19.69 -18.02
CA PRO A 353 -3.54 -19.61 -16.94
C PRO A 353 -3.14 -18.65 -15.82
N LEU A 354 -1.87 -18.70 -15.40
CA LEU A 354 -1.33 -17.81 -14.37
C LEU A 354 -1.29 -16.34 -14.84
N GLY A 355 -0.83 -16.09 -16.09
CA GLY A 355 -0.77 -14.74 -16.67
C GLY A 355 -2.15 -14.09 -16.77
N ARG A 356 -3.16 -14.86 -17.23
CA ARG A 356 -4.55 -14.34 -17.26
C ARG A 356 -5.10 -14.04 -15.87
N ALA A 357 -4.81 -14.87 -14.87
CA ALA A 357 -5.23 -14.61 -13.50
C ALA A 357 -4.52 -13.37 -12.93
N ALA A 358 -3.23 -13.21 -13.16
CA ALA A 358 -2.45 -12.05 -12.76
C ALA A 358 -2.96 -10.75 -13.40
N SER A 359 -3.22 -10.76 -14.72
CA SER A 359 -3.81 -9.62 -15.43
C SER A 359 -5.21 -9.28 -14.93
N ALA A 360 -6.05 -10.28 -14.63
CA ALA A 360 -7.38 -10.06 -14.06
C ALA A 360 -7.31 -9.41 -12.67
N VAL A 361 -6.36 -9.82 -11.81
CA VAL A 361 -6.14 -9.20 -10.50
C VAL A 361 -5.70 -7.75 -10.68
N TYR A 362 -4.75 -7.48 -11.56
CA TYR A 362 -4.27 -6.13 -11.81
C TYR A 362 -5.39 -5.22 -12.36
N SER A 363 -6.17 -5.67 -13.37
CA SER A 363 -7.32 -4.91 -13.88
C SER A 363 -8.34 -4.64 -12.79
N ARG A 364 -8.66 -5.65 -11.96
CA ARG A 364 -9.62 -5.51 -10.86
C ARG A 364 -9.16 -4.49 -9.82
N PHE A 365 -7.86 -4.43 -9.57
CA PHE A 365 -7.25 -3.44 -8.69
C PHE A 365 -7.33 -2.03 -9.29
N THR A 366 -7.01 -1.85 -10.58
CA THR A 366 -7.07 -0.55 -11.24
C THR A 366 -8.49 -0.01 -11.35
N ASP A 367 -9.49 -0.86 -11.67
CA ASP A 367 -10.91 -0.49 -11.70
C ASP A 367 -11.39 0.01 -10.33
N ALA A 368 -10.93 -0.61 -9.25
CA ALA A 368 -11.25 -0.23 -7.90
C ALA A 368 -10.74 1.18 -7.54
N ARG A 369 -9.54 1.52 -8.00
CA ARG A 369 -8.94 2.83 -7.77
C ARG A 369 -9.66 3.93 -8.53
N VAL A 370 -10.04 3.67 -9.78
CA VAL A 370 -10.82 4.62 -10.59
C VAL A 370 -12.19 4.89 -9.95
N ALA A 371 -12.83 3.87 -9.36
CA ALA A 371 -14.11 4.02 -8.70
C ALA A 371 -14.02 4.75 -7.33
N ALA A 372 -12.84 4.84 -6.72
CA ALA A 372 -12.61 5.49 -5.44
C ALA A 372 -12.03 6.92 -5.57
N SER A 373 -11.65 7.32 -6.80
CA SER A 373 -11.17 8.66 -7.16
C SER A 373 -12.30 9.55 -7.63
#